data_c8c4a871378694015bc35f0e26e29fbd
#
_entry.id   c8c4a871378694015bc35f0e26e29fbd
#
_cell.length_a   1.000
_cell.length_b   1.000
_cell.length_c   1.000
_cell.angle_alpha   90.00
_cell.angle_beta   90.00
_cell.angle_gamma   90.00
#
_symmetry.space_group_name_H-M   'P 1'
#
loop_
_entity.id
_entity.type
_entity.pdbx_description
1 polymer ?
#
loop_
_entity_poly.entity_id
_entity_poly.type
_entity_poly.pdbx_seq_one_letter_code
_entity_poly.pdbx_strand_id
1 'polypeptide(L)'
;VSDTGDFRAGDVLSVACPFTPARVERAVTWGCISVRWPWWGIDTGSDFARWNGIVALGVPGSGRSAPEAEAELFRTDPPPERLGAGDICRVGVPPTMVHVTAVDHHDPPLESGWLPRPRLTVSVLRRGLSYREYPDESHLDGTGYSIHPGDGIPFTFELLLRPYASLQPGDEVADAAGRAWRFDGPWDWTAFDGEPAGAGPEWPLVLLTRAGTPCTVEDAEAVAASTASGSHRKTVRDWMSLTRASPTS
;
A
#
# COMPACT_ATOMS: atom_id res chain seq x y z
N VAL A 1 18.96 7.15 -4.93
CA VAL A 1 18.87 5.69 -5.13
C VAL A 1 17.61 5.31 -4.41
N SER A 2 16.51 5.11 -5.15
CA SER A 2 15.27 4.59 -4.56
C SER A 2 15.55 3.15 -4.21
N ASP A 3 15.78 2.92 -2.93
CA ASP A 3 15.76 1.58 -2.36
C ASP A 3 14.37 1.02 -2.68
N THR A 4 14.31 -0.09 -3.41
CA THR A 4 13.07 -0.86 -3.59
C THR A 4 12.76 -1.43 -2.21
N GLY A 5 12.07 -0.62 -1.40
CA GLY A 5 11.87 -0.87 0.01
C GLY A 5 11.19 -2.22 0.24
N ASP A 6 11.56 -2.87 1.34
CA ASP A 6 10.82 -4.00 1.89
C ASP A 6 9.42 -3.50 2.29
N PHE A 7 8.45 -3.58 1.36
CA PHE A 7 7.05 -3.26 1.63
C PHE A 7 6.34 -4.48 2.19
N ARG A 8 5.42 -4.25 3.13
CA ARG A 8 4.58 -5.30 3.70
C ARG A 8 3.12 -4.85 3.77
N ALA A 9 2.20 -5.77 3.54
CA ALA A 9 0.79 -5.51 3.80
C ALA A 9 0.62 -5.02 5.24
N GLY A 10 -0.19 -3.97 5.42
CA GLY A 10 -0.37 -3.29 6.71
C GLY A 10 0.61 -2.13 6.98
N ASP A 11 1.69 -1.96 6.22
CA ASP A 11 2.55 -0.77 6.36
C ASP A 11 1.75 0.51 6.15
N VAL A 12 2.02 1.52 6.95
CA VAL A 12 1.53 2.89 6.75
C VAL A 12 2.68 3.73 6.22
N LEU A 13 2.47 4.33 5.07
CA LEU A 13 3.50 5.08 4.34
C LEU A 13 3.05 6.53 4.11
N SER A 14 4.01 7.44 4.04
CA SER A 14 3.86 8.70 3.34
C SER A 14 4.45 8.53 1.94
N VAL A 15 3.62 8.71 0.92
CA VAL A 15 4.00 8.58 -0.50
C VAL A 15 3.96 9.94 -1.15
N ALA A 16 5.01 10.30 -1.90
CA ALA A 16 5.05 11.51 -2.70
C ALA A 16 5.72 11.26 -4.04
N CYS A 17 5.36 12.10 -5.04
CA CYS A 17 6.03 12.14 -6.34
C CYS A 17 6.14 13.61 -6.77
N PRO A 18 7.33 14.10 -7.15
CA PRO A 18 7.52 15.46 -7.61
C PRO A 18 6.62 15.80 -8.81
N PHE A 19 6.06 17.02 -8.81
CA PHE A 19 5.23 17.47 -9.89
C PHE A 19 6.06 17.69 -11.18
N THR A 20 5.80 16.89 -12.19
CA THR A 20 6.53 16.81 -13.47
C THR A 20 5.65 17.36 -14.61
N PRO A 21 6.21 18.16 -15.55
CA PRO A 21 5.45 18.65 -16.69
C PRO A 21 4.83 17.54 -17.53
N ALA A 22 3.56 17.71 -17.89
CA ALA A 22 2.79 16.78 -18.71
C ALA A 22 1.85 17.57 -19.64
N ARG A 23 1.50 16.98 -20.78
CA ARG A 23 0.54 17.58 -21.71
C ARG A 23 -0.84 16.98 -21.50
N VAL A 24 -1.86 17.82 -21.47
CA VAL A 24 -3.26 17.39 -21.47
C VAL A 24 -3.65 16.94 -22.88
N GLU A 25 -4.02 15.69 -23.02
CA GLU A 25 -4.49 15.10 -24.28
C GLU A 25 -6.00 15.27 -24.47
N ARG A 26 -6.76 15.18 -23.36
CA ARG A 26 -8.19 15.42 -23.33
C ARG A 26 -8.56 16.18 -22.07
N ALA A 27 -9.38 17.23 -22.21
CA ALA A 27 -10.00 17.90 -21.09
C ALA A 27 -10.92 16.94 -20.29
N VAL A 28 -11.45 17.42 -19.16
CA VAL A 28 -12.29 16.60 -18.28
C VAL A 28 -13.48 16.03 -19.07
N THR A 29 -13.53 14.72 -19.16
CA THR A 29 -14.59 13.95 -19.79
C THR A 29 -14.87 12.72 -18.95
N TRP A 30 -16.14 12.47 -18.64
CA TRP A 30 -16.56 11.34 -17.80
C TRP A 30 -15.85 11.29 -16.43
N GLY A 31 -15.57 12.45 -15.85
CA GLY A 31 -14.91 12.54 -14.55
C GLY A 31 -13.42 12.25 -14.56
N CYS A 32 -12.78 12.24 -15.72
CA CYS A 32 -11.33 12.06 -15.84
C CYS A 32 -10.72 13.14 -16.75
N ILE A 33 -9.48 13.52 -16.44
CA ILE A 33 -8.59 14.24 -17.34
C ILE A 33 -7.56 13.25 -17.91
N SER A 34 -7.27 13.34 -19.21
CA SER A 34 -6.27 12.47 -19.84
C SER A 34 -4.99 13.24 -20.12
N VAL A 35 -3.87 12.71 -19.65
CA VAL A 35 -2.56 13.34 -19.79
C VAL A 35 -1.56 12.42 -20.49
N ARG A 36 -0.62 12.99 -21.25
CA ARG A 36 0.56 12.28 -21.73
C ARG A 36 1.43 11.94 -20.53
N TRP A 37 1.65 10.63 -20.30
CA TRP A 37 2.38 10.19 -19.11
C TRP A 37 3.87 10.49 -19.25
N PRO A 38 4.48 11.19 -18.27
CA PRO A 38 5.84 11.69 -18.48
C PRO A 38 6.95 10.69 -18.16
N TRP A 39 6.64 9.57 -17.49
CA TRP A 39 7.65 8.67 -16.95
C TRP A 39 7.82 7.36 -17.71
N TRP A 40 6.80 6.91 -18.44
CA TRP A 40 6.85 5.62 -19.11
C TRP A 40 6.99 5.76 -20.63
N GLY A 41 7.78 4.83 -21.21
CA GLY A 41 7.85 4.63 -22.66
C GLY A 41 6.83 3.59 -23.13
N ILE A 42 6.45 3.67 -24.41
CA ILE A 42 5.61 2.64 -25.04
C ILE A 42 6.46 1.39 -25.25
N ASP A 43 5.99 0.23 -24.82
CA ASP A 43 6.62 -1.06 -25.10
C ASP A 43 6.18 -1.57 -26.48
N THR A 44 7.01 -1.35 -27.50
CA THR A 44 6.74 -1.81 -28.87
C THR A 44 6.91 -3.32 -29.05
N GLY A 45 7.54 -3.99 -28.10
CA GLY A 45 7.78 -5.44 -28.10
C GLY A 45 6.71 -6.24 -27.35
N SER A 46 5.74 -5.58 -26.72
CA SER A 46 4.65 -6.26 -26.02
C SER A 46 3.54 -6.65 -26.98
N ASP A 47 3.19 -7.94 -26.98
CA ASP A 47 2.07 -8.47 -27.76
C ASP A 47 0.72 -8.33 -27.01
N PHE A 48 0.77 -8.10 -25.70
CA PHE A 48 -0.40 -8.21 -24.83
C PHE A 48 -1.30 -6.97 -24.87
N ALA A 49 -0.78 -5.79 -24.64
CA ALA A 49 -1.56 -4.57 -24.73
C ALA A 49 -0.66 -3.41 -25.18
N ARG A 50 -1.07 -2.73 -26.24
CA ARG A 50 -0.36 -1.53 -26.70
C ARG A 50 -0.88 -0.32 -25.95
N TRP A 51 -0.18 0.05 -24.89
CA TRP A 51 -0.43 1.31 -24.24
C TRP A 51 -0.06 2.49 -25.17
N ASN A 52 -0.88 3.53 -25.18
CA ASN A 52 -0.72 4.66 -26.10
C ASN A 52 0.01 5.88 -25.50
N GLY A 53 0.57 5.74 -24.30
CA GLY A 53 1.27 6.81 -23.60
C GLY A 53 0.35 7.80 -22.87
N ILE A 54 -0.94 7.48 -22.71
CA ILE A 54 -1.94 8.34 -22.08
C ILE A 54 -2.47 7.67 -20.82
N VAL A 55 -2.59 8.45 -19.75
CA VAL A 55 -3.20 8.03 -18.49
C VAL A 55 -4.40 8.92 -18.21
N ALA A 56 -5.50 8.30 -17.77
CA ALA A 56 -6.69 8.99 -17.31
C ALA A 56 -6.63 9.14 -15.79
N LEU A 57 -6.61 10.37 -15.30
CA LEU A 57 -6.64 10.71 -13.88
C LEU A 57 -8.05 11.06 -13.46
N GLY A 58 -8.53 10.48 -12.37
CA GLY A 58 -9.84 10.78 -11.79
C GLY A 58 -9.91 12.21 -11.26
N VAL A 59 -11.05 12.87 -11.50
CA VAL A 59 -11.32 14.24 -11.01
C VAL A 59 -12.27 14.13 -9.82
N PRO A 60 -11.86 14.54 -8.61
CA PRO A 60 -12.72 14.51 -7.44
C PRO A 60 -14.03 15.29 -7.69
N GLY A 61 -15.16 14.75 -7.24
CA GLY A 61 -16.47 15.40 -7.35
C GLY A 61 -17.14 15.36 -8.73
N SER A 62 -16.59 14.65 -9.71
CA SER A 62 -17.06 14.66 -11.10
C SER A 62 -18.14 13.62 -11.45
N GLY A 63 -18.78 13.01 -10.46
CA GLY A 63 -19.88 12.05 -10.67
C GLY A 63 -19.49 10.61 -10.97
N ARG A 64 -18.19 10.26 -10.97
CA ARG A 64 -17.75 8.88 -10.75
C ARG A 64 -18.10 8.47 -9.33
N SER A 65 -18.27 7.18 -9.10
CA SER A 65 -18.45 6.70 -7.73
C SER A 65 -17.35 7.33 -6.84
N ALA A 66 -17.77 8.07 -5.83
CA ALA A 66 -16.85 8.83 -4.97
C ALA A 66 -15.60 8.03 -4.51
N PRO A 67 -15.70 6.73 -4.20
CA PRO A 67 -14.55 5.93 -3.80
C PRO A 67 -13.43 5.83 -4.86
N GLU A 68 -13.76 5.71 -6.15
CA GLU A 68 -12.74 5.55 -7.21
C GLU A 68 -11.96 6.84 -7.49
N ALA A 69 -12.66 7.99 -7.50
CA ALA A 69 -11.99 9.29 -7.69
C ALA A 69 -11.18 9.71 -6.46
N GLU A 70 -11.61 9.30 -5.27
CA GLU A 70 -10.90 9.56 -4.02
C GLU A 70 -9.68 8.65 -3.82
N ALA A 71 -9.68 7.45 -4.42
CA ALA A 71 -8.54 6.54 -4.39
C ALA A 71 -7.34 7.05 -5.23
N GLU A 72 -7.58 7.90 -6.24
CA GLU A 72 -6.55 8.42 -7.12
C GLU A 72 -5.49 9.23 -6.34
N LEU A 73 -4.23 8.85 -6.48
CA LEU A 73 -3.10 9.51 -5.81
C LEU A 73 -2.61 10.74 -6.58
N PHE A 74 -2.55 10.63 -7.91
CA PHE A 74 -2.00 11.70 -8.74
C PHE A 74 -2.93 12.92 -8.81
N ARG A 75 -2.31 14.08 -8.84
CA ARG A 75 -2.96 15.38 -8.98
C ARG A 75 -2.33 16.16 -10.11
N THR A 76 -3.10 17.06 -10.70
CA THR A 76 -2.58 18.03 -11.66
C THR A 76 -2.46 19.42 -11.02
N ASP A 77 -1.49 20.19 -11.52
CA ASP A 77 -1.31 21.61 -11.21
C ASP A 77 -1.14 22.36 -12.54
N PRO A 78 -2.06 23.27 -12.91
CA PRO A 78 -3.30 23.65 -12.20
C PRO A 78 -4.30 22.50 -12.05
N PRO A 79 -5.33 22.68 -11.19
CA PRO A 79 -6.37 21.66 -11.00
C PRO A 79 -7.15 21.39 -12.30
N PRO A 80 -7.71 20.17 -12.45
CA PRO A 80 -8.24 19.66 -13.73
C PRO A 80 -9.32 20.56 -14.37
N GLU A 81 -10.10 21.26 -13.54
CA GLU A 81 -11.22 22.13 -13.99
C GLU A 81 -10.73 23.36 -14.76
N ARG A 82 -9.44 23.68 -14.66
CA ARG A 82 -8.79 24.81 -15.34
C ARG A 82 -8.03 24.42 -16.58
N LEU A 83 -8.06 23.14 -16.96
CA LEU A 83 -7.23 22.59 -18.01
C LEU A 83 -8.07 22.24 -19.24
N GLY A 84 -7.59 22.70 -20.42
CA GLY A 84 -8.08 22.32 -21.73
C GLY A 84 -7.18 21.32 -22.44
N ALA A 85 -7.69 20.69 -23.49
CA ALA A 85 -6.87 19.85 -24.35
C ALA A 85 -5.74 20.65 -25.02
N GLY A 86 -4.51 20.13 -24.95
CA GLY A 86 -3.31 20.79 -25.46
C GLY A 86 -2.55 21.61 -24.42
N ASP A 87 -3.14 21.92 -23.28
CA ASP A 87 -2.46 22.66 -22.21
C ASP A 87 -1.29 21.86 -21.61
N ILE A 88 -0.36 22.58 -21.04
CA ILE A 88 0.72 22.01 -20.23
C ILE A 88 0.32 22.16 -18.77
N CYS A 89 0.31 21.06 -18.06
CA CYS A 89 0.16 21.00 -16.61
C CYS A 89 1.38 20.32 -15.97
N ARG A 90 1.35 20.19 -14.65
CA ARG A 90 2.28 19.34 -13.92
C ARG A 90 1.48 18.23 -13.26
N VAL A 91 2.02 17.01 -13.27
CA VAL A 91 1.42 15.83 -12.64
C VAL A 91 2.36 15.35 -11.54
N GLY A 92 1.81 15.01 -10.39
CA GLY A 92 2.57 14.52 -9.23
C GLY A 92 1.68 14.00 -8.12
N VAL A 93 2.30 13.52 -7.05
CA VAL A 93 1.61 13.09 -5.84
C VAL A 93 2.09 13.98 -4.69
N PRO A 94 1.23 14.82 -4.12
CA PRO A 94 1.59 15.54 -2.90
C PRO A 94 1.81 14.53 -1.76
N PRO A 95 2.60 14.85 -0.72
CA PRO A 95 2.78 13.95 0.42
C PRO A 95 1.44 13.42 0.92
N THR A 96 1.21 12.13 0.72
CA THR A 96 -0.08 11.49 0.95
C THR A 96 0.11 10.26 1.82
N MET A 97 -0.63 10.21 2.93
CA MET A 97 -0.62 9.06 3.81
C MET A 97 -1.48 7.94 3.23
N VAL A 98 -0.90 6.76 3.12
CA VAL A 98 -1.53 5.55 2.60
C VAL A 98 -1.21 4.36 3.50
N HIS A 99 -2.01 3.30 3.40
CA HIS A 99 -1.62 1.99 3.92
C HIS A 99 -1.57 0.95 2.82
N VAL A 100 -0.64 0.02 2.95
CA VAL A 100 -0.43 -1.06 1.99
C VAL A 100 -1.46 -2.16 2.20
N THR A 101 -2.15 -2.55 1.15
CA THR A 101 -3.16 -3.62 1.17
C THR A 101 -2.65 -4.92 0.56
N ALA A 102 -1.70 -4.86 -0.38
CA ALA A 102 -1.03 -6.02 -0.94
C ALA A 102 0.34 -5.65 -1.51
N VAL A 103 1.19 -6.65 -1.64
CA VAL A 103 2.52 -6.56 -2.27
C VAL A 103 2.70 -7.77 -3.17
N ASP A 104 2.80 -7.55 -4.49
CA ASP A 104 2.92 -8.58 -5.49
C ASP A 104 4.26 -8.47 -6.22
N HIS A 105 5.04 -9.53 -6.20
CA HIS A 105 6.29 -9.65 -6.93
C HIS A 105 6.06 -10.36 -8.26
N HIS A 106 6.61 -9.80 -9.34
CA HIS A 106 6.46 -10.33 -10.70
C HIS A 106 7.80 -10.86 -11.23
N ASP A 107 7.87 -12.19 -11.44
CA ASP A 107 8.98 -12.85 -12.10
C ASP A 107 8.44 -13.94 -13.04
N PRO A 108 8.45 -13.70 -14.36
CA PRO A 108 8.98 -12.53 -15.08
C PRO A 108 8.22 -11.22 -14.82
N PRO A 109 8.80 -10.04 -15.17
CA PRO A 109 8.12 -8.76 -15.02
C PRO A 109 6.75 -8.71 -15.70
N LEU A 110 5.81 -7.98 -15.09
CA LEU A 110 4.44 -7.90 -15.57
C LEU A 110 4.35 -7.27 -16.98
N GLU A 111 3.66 -7.96 -17.89
CA GLU A 111 3.31 -7.42 -19.20
C GLU A 111 2.29 -6.30 -19.07
N SER A 112 2.65 -5.07 -19.40
CA SER A 112 1.84 -3.88 -19.16
C SER A 112 1.64 -3.00 -20.40
N GLY A 113 2.43 -3.24 -21.47
CA GLY A 113 2.44 -2.40 -22.66
C GLY A 113 3.27 -1.13 -22.53
N TRP A 114 3.91 -0.88 -21.37
CA TRP A 114 4.85 0.22 -21.14
C TRP A 114 6.20 -0.27 -20.61
N LEU A 115 7.22 0.59 -20.71
CA LEU A 115 8.56 0.36 -20.17
C LEU A 115 8.88 1.42 -19.11
N PRO A 116 9.62 1.04 -18.06
CA PRO A 116 10.05 -0.32 -17.70
C PRO A 116 8.86 -1.17 -17.21
N ARG A 117 8.92 -2.49 -17.46
CA ARG A 117 7.88 -3.41 -17.01
C ARG A 117 7.94 -3.60 -15.49
N PRO A 118 6.81 -3.56 -14.77
CA PRO A 118 6.79 -3.69 -13.32
C PRO A 118 7.30 -5.05 -12.83
N ARG A 119 8.18 -5.03 -11.83
CA ARG A 119 8.61 -6.22 -11.07
C ARG A 119 7.96 -6.31 -9.71
N LEU A 120 7.37 -5.21 -9.26
CA LEU A 120 6.73 -5.07 -7.98
C LEU A 120 5.47 -4.22 -8.14
N THR A 121 4.37 -4.70 -7.60
CA THR A 121 3.13 -3.95 -7.42
C THR A 121 2.86 -3.80 -5.93
N VAL A 122 2.62 -2.59 -5.48
CA VAL A 122 2.19 -2.27 -4.12
C VAL A 122 0.81 -1.64 -4.21
N SER A 123 -0.20 -2.35 -3.74
CA SER A 123 -1.56 -1.83 -3.66
C SER A 123 -1.73 -1.02 -2.39
N VAL A 124 -2.30 0.18 -2.50
CA VAL A 124 -2.42 1.10 -1.37
C VAL A 124 -3.80 1.75 -1.30
N LEU A 125 -4.26 2.03 -0.08
CA LEU A 125 -5.42 2.87 0.18
C LEU A 125 -5.01 4.16 0.89
N ARG A 126 -5.57 5.29 0.46
CA ARG A 126 -5.36 6.58 1.11
C ARG A 126 -6.00 6.61 2.48
N ARG A 127 -5.44 7.44 3.35
CA ARG A 127 -6.04 7.75 4.65
C ARG A 127 -7.51 8.15 4.49
N GLY A 128 -8.38 7.55 5.30
CA GLY A 128 -9.82 7.79 5.29
C GLY A 128 -10.60 6.93 4.30
N LEU A 129 -9.94 6.19 3.41
CA LEU A 129 -10.59 5.21 2.56
C LEU A 129 -10.56 3.84 3.22
N SER A 130 -11.72 3.23 3.26
CA SER A 130 -11.91 1.85 3.68
C SER A 130 -13.19 1.35 3.04
N TYR A 131 -13.11 0.19 2.41
CA TYR A 131 -14.29 -0.43 1.79
C TYR A 131 -15.04 -1.34 2.76
N ARG A 132 -14.47 -1.61 3.94
CA ARG A 132 -15.02 -2.53 4.94
C ARG A 132 -14.78 -2.03 6.35
N GLU A 133 -15.49 -2.60 7.32
CA GLU A 133 -15.22 -2.36 8.72
C GLU A 133 -13.83 -2.90 9.08
N TYR A 134 -13.11 -2.11 9.83
CA TYR A 134 -11.73 -2.35 10.14
C TYR A 134 -11.55 -2.72 11.64
N PRO A 135 -10.51 -3.44 12.02
CA PRO A 135 -9.53 -4.16 11.21
C PRO A 135 -9.99 -5.59 10.95
N ASP A 136 -9.94 -6.02 9.74
CA ASP A 136 -10.06 -7.41 9.37
C ASP A 136 -9.12 -7.74 8.18
N GLU A 137 -8.93 -9.01 7.90
CA GLU A 137 -8.10 -9.50 6.81
C GLU A 137 -8.48 -8.87 5.45
N SER A 138 -9.75 -8.58 5.27
CA SER A 138 -10.29 -8.04 4.03
C SER A 138 -9.78 -6.64 3.67
N HIS A 139 -9.17 -5.91 4.62
CA HIS A 139 -8.48 -4.66 4.35
C HIS A 139 -7.16 -4.85 3.61
N LEU A 140 -6.64 -6.06 3.58
CA LEU A 140 -5.37 -6.42 2.98
C LEU A 140 -5.58 -7.34 1.77
N ASP A 141 -6.66 -7.13 1.02
CA ASP A 141 -7.08 -7.94 -0.12
C ASP A 141 -6.59 -7.42 -1.48
N GLY A 142 -5.69 -6.44 -1.49
CA GLY A 142 -5.17 -5.82 -2.72
C GLY A 142 -6.08 -4.74 -3.30
N THR A 143 -7.19 -4.41 -2.66
CA THR A 143 -8.04 -3.29 -3.06
C THR A 143 -7.30 -1.97 -2.90
N GLY A 144 -7.36 -1.10 -3.89
CA GLY A 144 -6.75 0.23 -3.82
C GLY A 144 -6.08 0.68 -5.11
N TYR A 145 -5.18 1.64 -4.98
CA TYR A 145 -4.37 2.16 -6.07
C TYR A 145 -3.06 1.38 -6.18
N SER A 146 -2.74 0.92 -7.39
CA SER A 146 -1.49 0.19 -7.65
C SER A 146 -0.34 1.13 -7.92
N ILE A 147 0.70 1.04 -7.13
CA ILE A 147 1.99 1.70 -7.32
C ILE A 147 2.99 0.66 -7.80
N HIS A 148 3.86 1.05 -8.73
CA HIS A 148 4.92 0.18 -9.25
C HIS A 148 6.30 0.76 -8.90
N PRO A 149 6.85 0.50 -7.72
CA PRO A 149 8.18 0.98 -7.35
C PRO A 149 9.24 0.48 -8.33
N GLY A 150 10.09 1.40 -8.80
CA GLY A 150 11.17 1.08 -9.74
C GLY A 150 10.79 1.12 -11.22
N ASP A 151 9.56 1.49 -11.60
CA ASP A 151 9.11 1.62 -12.99
C ASP A 151 9.39 3.00 -13.64
N GLY A 152 10.25 3.80 -13.02
CA GLY A 152 10.68 5.10 -13.52
C GLY A 152 9.91 6.29 -12.96
N ILE A 153 8.79 6.10 -12.27
CA ILE A 153 8.12 7.17 -11.54
C ILE A 153 8.98 7.49 -10.29
N PRO A 154 9.35 8.77 -10.08
CA PRO A 154 10.24 9.14 -8.98
C PRO A 154 9.49 9.24 -7.63
N PHE A 155 8.84 8.14 -7.25
CA PHE A 155 8.21 8.05 -5.95
C PHE A 155 9.24 8.15 -4.82
N THR A 156 8.84 8.79 -3.75
CA THR A 156 9.50 8.73 -2.45
C THR A 156 8.57 8.10 -1.44
N PHE A 157 9.12 7.20 -0.62
CA PHE A 157 8.37 6.47 0.40
C PHE A 157 9.02 6.72 1.75
N GLU A 158 8.21 7.04 2.74
CA GLU A 158 8.61 7.14 4.16
C GLU A 158 7.73 6.18 4.95
N LEU A 159 8.34 5.22 5.64
CA LEU A 159 7.63 4.29 6.51
C LEU A 159 7.26 5.00 7.82
N LEU A 160 5.96 5.15 8.06
CA LEU A 160 5.43 5.79 9.26
C LEU A 160 5.12 4.78 10.37
N LEU A 161 4.62 3.61 10.00
CA LEU A 161 4.30 2.53 10.92
C LEU A 161 4.36 1.17 10.18
N ARG A 162 5.02 0.20 10.79
CA ARG A 162 4.94 -1.21 10.42
C ARG A 162 4.41 -2.01 11.61
N PRO A 163 3.16 -2.49 11.53
CA PRO A 163 2.64 -3.39 12.56
C PRO A 163 3.50 -4.65 12.66
N TYR A 164 3.87 -5.04 13.87
CA TYR A 164 4.67 -6.25 14.11
C TYR A 164 5.97 -6.32 13.30
N ALA A 165 6.73 -5.22 13.29
CA ALA A 165 7.95 -5.08 12.47
C ALA A 165 8.98 -6.20 12.68
N SER A 166 9.01 -6.82 13.85
CA SER A 166 9.91 -7.94 14.22
C SER A 166 9.42 -9.31 13.77
N LEU A 167 8.14 -9.42 13.30
CA LEU A 167 7.56 -10.67 12.81
C LEU A 167 7.55 -10.73 11.29
N GLN A 168 7.52 -11.95 10.77
CA GLN A 168 7.36 -12.27 9.36
C GLN A 168 6.18 -13.23 9.19
N PRO A 169 5.41 -13.18 8.08
CA PRO A 169 4.37 -14.16 7.80
C PRO A 169 4.94 -15.59 7.88
N GLY A 170 4.22 -16.46 8.59
CA GLY A 170 4.64 -17.82 8.88
C GLY A 170 5.44 -17.98 10.17
N ASP A 171 5.78 -16.90 10.89
CA ASP A 171 6.38 -16.99 12.23
C ASP A 171 5.38 -17.62 13.21
N GLU A 172 5.88 -18.52 14.05
CA GLU A 172 5.12 -19.12 15.15
C GLU A 172 5.60 -18.53 16.48
N VAL A 173 4.66 -18.11 17.30
CA VAL A 173 4.94 -17.48 18.59
C VAL A 173 4.13 -18.10 19.70
N ALA A 174 4.64 -18.04 20.95
CA ALA A 174 3.84 -18.23 22.16
C ALA A 174 3.48 -16.86 22.73
N ASP A 175 2.24 -16.69 23.19
CA ASP A 175 1.80 -15.49 23.89
C ASP A 175 2.02 -15.60 25.41
N ALA A 176 1.71 -14.52 26.14
CA ALA A 176 1.89 -14.47 27.60
C ALA A 176 1.02 -15.47 28.37
N ALA A 177 -0.09 -15.93 27.79
CA ALA A 177 -0.94 -16.98 28.35
C ALA A 177 -0.42 -18.39 28.02
N GLY A 178 0.66 -18.51 27.23
CA GLY A 178 1.21 -19.78 26.77
C GLY A 178 0.49 -20.39 25.58
N ARG A 179 -0.40 -19.64 24.93
CA ARG A 179 -1.09 -20.06 23.72
C ARG A 179 -0.18 -19.89 22.51
N ALA A 180 -0.14 -20.89 21.62
CA ALA A 180 0.67 -20.84 20.42
C ALA A 180 -0.13 -20.27 19.24
N TRP A 181 0.53 -19.42 18.45
CA TRP A 181 -0.07 -18.71 17.33
C TRP A 181 0.85 -18.74 16.11
N ARG A 182 0.27 -18.75 14.90
CA ARG A 182 0.96 -18.42 13.67
C ARG A 182 0.56 -17.00 13.24
N PHE A 183 1.59 -16.21 12.92
CA PHE A 183 1.44 -14.88 12.34
C PHE A 183 1.36 -15.00 10.82
N ASP A 184 0.19 -14.77 10.23
CA ASP A 184 -0.01 -14.79 8.78
C ASP A 184 -0.06 -13.36 8.20
N GLY A 185 -0.23 -12.35 9.06
CA GLY A 185 -0.24 -10.94 8.71
C GLY A 185 -0.58 -10.07 9.92
N PRO A 186 -0.55 -8.74 9.83
CA PRO A 186 -0.76 -7.84 10.97
C PRO A 186 -2.07 -8.07 11.71
N TRP A 187 -3.09 -8.54 11.00
CA TRP A 187 -4.44 -8.75 11.53
C TRP A 187 -4.88 -10.20 11.41
N ASP A 188 -4.02 -11.06 10.87
CA ASP A 188 -4.29 -12.46 10.63
C ASP A 188 -3.42 -13.34 11.54
N TRP A 189 -4.09 -13.94 12.53
CA TRP A 189 -3.49 -14.78 13.55
C TRP A 189 -4.24 -16.10 13.66
N THR A 190 -3.54 -17.18 13.41
CA THR A 190 -4.09 -18.54 13.54
C THR A 190 -3.62 -19.17 14.84
N ALA A 191 -4.57 -19.52 15.71
CA ALA A 191 -4.26 -20.26 16.93
C ALA A 191 -4.15 -21.76 16.64
N PHE A 192 -3.15 -22.44 17.24
CA PHE A 192 -2.92 -23.88 17.02
C PHE A 192 -3.88 -24.78 17.81
N ASP A 193 -4.59 -24.27 18.79
CA ASP A 193 -5.57 -25.03 19.57
C ASP A 193 -6.93 -25.19 18.90
N GLY A 194 -7.13 -24.56 17.73
CA GLY A 194 -8.39 -24.61 16.98
C GLY A 194 -9.49 -23.69 17.52
N GLU A 195 -9.23 -22.97 18.61
CA GLU A 195 -10.18 -22.00 19.14
C GLU A 195 -10.12 -20.68 18.36
N PRO A 196 -11.22 -19.93 18.27
CA PRO A 196 -11.23 -18.64 17.59
C PRO A 196 -10.13 -17.70 18.09
N ALA A 197 -9.54 -16.92 17.20
CA ALA A 197 -8.46 -15.99 17.53
C ALA A 197 -8.88 -14.93 18.57
N GLY A 198 -10.15 -14.62 18.68
CA GLY A 198 -10.69 -13.72 19.72
C GLY A 198 -10.08 -12.32 19.64
N ALA A 199 -9.46 -11.88 20.74
CA ALA A 199 -8.83 -10.56 20.83
C ALA A 199 -7.38 -10.53 20.31
N GLY A 200 -6.90 -11.60 19.68
CA GLY A 200 -5.51 -11.78 19.26
C GLY A 200 -4.59 -12.17 20.44
N PRO A 201 -3.27 -12.34 20.16
CA PRO A 201 -2.31 -12.82 21.14
C PRO A 201 -2.08 -11.83 22.29
N GLU A 202 -1.85 -12.35 23.48
CA GLU A 202 -1.45 -11.57 24.66
C GLU A 202 0.06 -11.32 24.68
N TRP A 203 0.47 -10.07 24.89
CA TRP A 203 1.88 -9.70 24.95
C TRP A 203 2.47 -9.89 26.36
N PRO A 204 3.81 -10.14 26.49
CA PRO A 204 4.81 -10.25 25.41
C PRO A 204 4.72 -11.56 24.62
N LEU A 205 5.27 -11.54 23.40
CA LEU A 205 5.38 -12.70 22.52
C LEU A 205 6.78 -13.34 22.63
N VAL A 206 6.82 -14.66 22.50
CA VAL A 206 8.06 -15.44 22.39
C VAL A 206 8.06 -16.11 21.03
N LEU A 207 9.05 -15.79 20.18
CA LEU A 207 9.21 -16.44 18.88
C LEU A 207 9.65 -17.90 19.08
N LEU A 208 8.93 -18.83 18.50
CA LEU A 208 9.20 -20.28 18.55
C LEU A 208 9.92 -20.72 17.29
N THR A 209 9.34 -20.40 16.12
CA THR A 209 9.92 -20.75 14.81
C THR A 209 9.83 -19.56 13.85
N ARG A 210 10.75 -19.52 12.88
CA ARG A 210 10.69 -18.60 11.74
C ARG A 210 10.71 -19.41 10.45
N ALA A 211 9.69 -19.24 9.60
CA ALA A 211 9.54 -20.02 8.37
C ALA A 211 9.66 -21.55 8.59
N GLY A 212 9.09 -22.06 9.70
CA GLY A 212 9.10 -23.48 10.04
C GLY A 212 10.45 -24.03 10.56
N THR A 213 11.43 -23.16 10.83
CA THR A 213 12.73 -23.55 11.44
C THR A 213 12.86 -22.92 12.83
N PRO A 214 13.58 -23.57 13.77
CA PRO A 214 13.86 -22.96 15.07
C PRO A 214 14.48 -21.57 14.91
N CYS A 215 13.95 -20.58 15.65
CA CYS A 215 14.42 -19.21 15.59
C CYS A 215 15.85 -19.07 16.15
N THR A 216 16.58 -18.04 15.69
CA THR A 216 17.84 -17.64 16.30
C THR A 216 17.57 -16.92 17.64
N VAL A 217 18.59 -16.87 18.49
CA VAL A 217 18.50 -16.11 19.77
C VAL A 217 18.24 -14.63 19.49
N GLU A 218 18.89 -14.06 18.47
CA GLU A 218 18.74 -12.66 18.07
C GLU A 218 17.31 -12.35 17.62
N ASP A 219 16.69 -13.22 16.80
CA ASP A 219 15.29 -13.05 16.36
C ASP A 219 14.31 -13.13 17.55
N ALA A 220 14.54 -14.11 18.45
CA ALA A 220 13.69 -14.27 19.63
C ALA A 220 13.78 -13.05 20.55
N GLU A 221 14.98 -12.51 20.77
CA GLU A 221 15.20 -11.30 21.57
C GLU A 221 14.56 -10.07 20.91
N ALA A 222 14.64 -9.94 19.59
CA ALA A 222 14.00 -8.83 18.85
C ALA A 222 12.47 -8.86 18.99
N VAL A 223 11.84 -10.03 18.89
CA VAL A 223 10.39 -10.18 19.08
C VAL A 223 10.00 -9.91 20.54
N ALA A 224 10.72 -10.47 21.50
CA ALA A 224 10.47 -10.25 22.91
C ALA A 224 10.61 -8.75 23.29
N ALA A 225 11.65 -8.09 22.82
CA ALA A 225 11.88 -6.67 23.07
C ALA A 225 10.78 -5.79 22.45
N SER A 226 10.37 -6.06 21.20
CA SER A 226 9.34 -5.29 20.50
C SER A 226 7.94 -5.46 21.09
N THR A 227 7.70 -6.56 21.80
CA THR A 227 6.41 -6.87 22.45
C THR A 227 6.48 -6.81 23.99
N ALA A 228 7.60 -6.37 24.57
CA ALA A 228 7.75 -6.22 26.03
C ALA A 228 6.76 -5.22 26.63
N SER A 229 6.26 -4.28 25.84
CA SER A 229 5.26 -3.31 26.24
C SER A 229 4.23 -3.08 25.14
N GLY A 230 2.99 -2.79 25.52
CA GLY A 230 1.90 -2.59 24.58
C GLY A 230 0.92 -3.76 24.57
N SER A 231 0.25 -3.95 23.45
CA SER A 231 -0.69 -5.05 23.21
C SER A 231 -1.12 -5.09 21.75
N HIS A 232 -1.68 -6.21 21.30
CA HIS A 232 -2.34 -6.30 20.00
C HIS A 232 -3.36 -5.16 19.80
N ARG A 233 -4.24 -4.91 20.78
CA ARG A 233 -5.24 -3.82 20.73
C ARG A 233 -4.62 -2.43 20.60
N LYS A 234 -3.45 -2.19 21.21
CA LYS A 234 -2.74 -0.91 21.05
C LYS A 234 -2.22 -0.76 19.63
N THR A 235 -1.60 -1.79 19.06
CA THR A 235 -1.10 -1.79 17.69
C THR A 235 -2.22 -1.51 16.69
N VAL A 236 -3.36 -2.18 16.83
CA VAL A 236 -4.57 -1.92 16.03
C VAL A 236 -4.99 -0.46 16.12
N ARG A 237 -5.08 0.10 17.34
CA ARG A 237 -5.51 1.48 17.56
C ARG A 237 -4.54 2.50 16.96
N ASP A 238 -3.24 2.28 17.12
CA ASP A 238 -2.21 3.16 16.56
C ASP A 238 -2.29 3.18 15.02
N TRP A 239 -2.44 2.01 14.41
CA TRP A 239 -2.64 1.89 12.97
C TRP A 239 -3.93 2.60 12.50
N MET A 240 -5.06 2.37 13.19
CA MET A 240 -6.33 3.04 12.89
C MET A 240 -6.24 4.56 12.99
N SER A 241 -5.45 5.08 13.92
CA SER A 241 -5.27 6.54 14.08
C SER A 241 -4.57 7.18 12.87
N LEU A 242 -3.74 6.42 12.17
CA LEU A 242 -3.04 6.87 10.98
C LEU A 242 -3.85 6.65 9.69
N THR A 243 -4.66 5.58 9.63
CA THR A 243 -5.34 5.18 8.39
C THR A 243 -6.75 5.71 8.26
N ARG A 244 -7.47 5.95 9.36
CA ARG A 244 -8.82 6.52 9.32
C ARG A 244 -8.80 8.04 9.12
N ALA A 245 -9.86 8.57 8.51
CA ALA A 245 -10.10 10.00 8.49
C ALA A 245 -10.28 10.50 9.93
N SER A 246 -9.75 11.69 10.23
CA SER A 246 -10.15 12.38 11.47
C SER A 246 -11.66 12.62 11.41
N PRO A 247 -12.41 12.39 12.50
CA PRO A 247 -13.80 12.78 12.52
C PRO A 247 -13.88 14.27 12.18
N THR A 248 -14.68 14.60 11.16
CA THR A 248 -14.99 15.99 10.80
C THR A 248 -15.67 16.62 12.02
N SER A 249 -15.01 17.61 12.61
CA SER A 249 -15.54 18.42 13.71
C SER A 249 -16.69 19.29 13.21
#